data_7741009af89675bb0e597aa73cd4af35
#
_entry.id   7741009af89675bb0e597aa73cd4af35
#
_cell.length_a   1.000
_cell.length_b   1.000
_cell.length_c   1.000
_cell.angle_alpha   90.00
_cell.angle_beta   90.00
_cell.angle_gamma   90.00
#
_symmetry.space_group_name_H-M   'P 1'
#
loop_
_entity.id
_entity.type
_entity.pdbx_description
1 polymer ?
#
loop_
_entity_poly.entity_id
_entity_poly.type
_entity_poly.pdbx_seq_one_letter_code
_entity_poly.pdbx_strand_id
1 'polypeptide(L)'
;MKESTEYNEYTLSNGLRIIAKPDKSDIVYCGVAINTGSRDELSSEFGMAHFIEHMLFKGTKKRKSAHIINRLENVGGELNAYTSKEETIVYAGILKEYSERAIELLADIVLNSVFPQKEIDKEVDIILDEIQSYNDSPSELIYDDFEEILFDGNALAHNILGTEDILKNLTTQHAQSFVSRQYHTNQMVLFVSGNLDFRKIIRWAEKYFRSENMAHNPLQRIAPSDVINPYRKTIDKDTHQVHFLAGTRAYNIYHPDRLGLYLLNNIIGGPGMNSLLNMSLREKNGLVYNVESSFQPFTDSGIWTVYFGCDPENAQKCEDLVKNELKKLIDRPINDNSLKKYKLQLLGQMALASENKENQALSLGKSYLRYNKIDSPTGLRQKIEAITASQLHQIANDIFQPEKMFTLIYK
;
A
#
# COMPACT_ATOMS: atom_id res chain seq x y z
N MET A 1 -17.68 -33.44 3.78
CA MET A 1 -16.77 -32.96 2.73
C MET A 1 -15.80 -32.02 3.41
N LYS A 2 -14.50 -32.32 3.42
CA LYS A 2 -13.48 -31.34 3.84
C LYS A 2 -13.58 -30.17 2.85
N GLU A 3 -13.85 -28.96 3.33
CA GLU A 3 -13.67 -27.75 2.53
C GLU A 3 -12.26 -27.83 1.95
N SER A 4 -12.18 -27.86 0.63
CA SER A 4 -10.88 -27.70 -0.04
C SER A 4 -10.38 -26.31 0.36
N THR A 5 -9.31 -26.25 1.13
CA THR A 5 -8.65 -24.98 1.46
C THR A 5 -8.34 -24.28 0.15
N GLU A 6 -8.91 -23.09 -0.06
CA GLU A 6 -8.71 -22.26 -1.27
C GLU A 6 -7.24 -21.88 -1.45
N TYR A 7 -6.44 -22.02 -0.38
CA TYR A 7 -5.04 -21.66 -0.29
C TYR A 7 -4.22 -22.80 0.32
N ASN A 8 -2.95 -22.88 -0.08
CA ASN A 8 -1.97 -23.80 0.50
C ASN A 8 -0.91 -22.99 1.25
N GLU A 9 -0.59 -23.41 2.46
CA GLU A 9 0.34 -22.71 3.36
C GLU A 9 1.46 -23.63 3.83
N TYR A 10 2.66 -23.09 3.97
CA TYR A 10 3.82 -23.79 4.53
C TYR A 10 4.81 -22.78 5.11
N THR A 11 5.56 -23.19 6.14
CA THR A 11 6.65 -22.38 6.70
C THR A 11 7.94 -23.19 6.66
N LEU A 12 8.97 -22.61 6.04
CA LEU A 12 10.31 -23.21 6.00
C LEU A 12 10.98 -23.18 7.39
N SER A 13 11.98 -24.01 7.58
CA SER A 13 12.77 -24.07 8.84
C SER A 13 13.45 -22.74 9.19
N ASN A 14 13.75 -21.88 8.20
CA ASN A 14 14.29 -20.54 8.39
C ASN A 14 13.23 -19.46 8.61
N GLY A 15 11.98 -19.84 8.83
CA GLY A 15 10.87 -18.92 9.12
C GLY A 15 10.20 -18.28 7.90
N LEU A 16 10.67 -18.51 6.66
CA LEU A 16 9.98 -18.01 5.47
C LEU A 16 8.60 -18.66 5.36
N ARG A 17 7.57 -17.84 5.34
CA ARG A 17 6.19 -18.28 5.14
C ARG A 17 5.88 -18.35 3.64
N ILE A 18 5.16 -19.37 3.24
CA ILE A 18 4.75 -19.61 1.85
C ILE A 18 3.23 -19.64 1.81
N ILE A 19 2.63 -18.90 0.91
CA ILE A 19 1.20 -18.94 0.60
C ILE A 19 1.01 -19.15 -0.89
N ALA A 20 0.19 -20.11 -1.28
CA ALA A 20 -0.11 -20.36 -2.69
C ALA A 20 -1.61 -20.44 -2.94
N LYS A 21 -2.07 -19.74 -3.95
CA LYS A 21 -3.43 -19.83 -4.51
C LYS A 21 -3.39 -20.63 -5.80
N PRO A 22 -3.93 -21.86 -5.84
CA PRO A 22 -4.08 -22.61 -7.07
C PRO A 22 -5.02 -21.88 -8.05
N ASP A 23 -4.61 -21.77 -9.29
CA ASP A 23 -5.41 -21.24 -10.40
C ASP A 23 -5.18 -22.12 -11.65
N LYS A 24 -6.07 -22.02 -12.64
CA LYS A 24 -5.92 -22.76 -13.89
C LYS A 24 -5.16 -21.98 -14.97
N SER A 25 -4.77 -20.75 -14.70
CA SER A 25 -4.05 -19.88 -15.61
C SER A 25 -2.68 -20.46 -16.00
N ASP A 26 -2.27 -20.28 -17.23
CA ASP A 26 -0.91 -20.56 -17.69
C ASP A 26 0.09 -19.47 -17.25
N ILE A 27 -0.41 -18.32 -16.80
CA ILE A 27 0.41 -17.27 -16.17
C ILE A 27 0.46 -17.52 -14.66
N VAL A 28 1.65 -17.42 -14.11
CA VAL A 28 1.92 -17.48 -12.66
C VAL A 28 2.41 -16.11 -12.21
N TYR A 29 1.78 -15.58 -11.19
CA TYR A 29 2.29 -14.44 -10.44
C TYR A 29 2.91 -14.94 -9.14
N CYS A 30 4.14 -14.56 -8.89
CA CYS A 30 4.85 -14.91 -7.67
C CYS A 30 5.69 -13.74 -7.18
N GLY A 31 5.90 -13.67 -5.87
CA GLY A 31 6.69 -12.58 -5.31
C GLY A 31 7.05 -12.82 -3.85
N VAL A 32 7.89 -11.94 -3.34
CA VAL A 32 8.30 -11.88 -1.94
C VAL A 32 7.75 -10.60 -1.35
N ALA A 33 6.89 -10.71 -0.36
CA ALA A 33 6.44 -9.60 0.46
C ALA A 33 7.32 -9.54 1.72
N ILE A 34 7.91 -8.38 1.97
CA ILE A 34 8.87 -8.12 3.04
C ILE A 34 8.22 -7.14 4.01
N ASN A 35 8.19 -7.46 5.30
CA ASN A 35 7.63 -6.62 6.36
C ASN A 35 8.60 -5.49 6.73
N THR A 36 8.94 -4.67 5.75
CA THR A 36 9.85 -3.54 5.87
C THR A 36 9.49 -2.49 4.83
N GLY A 37 9.31 -1.26 5.27
CA GLY A 37 9.05 -0.11 4.41
C GLY A 37 9.75 1.14 4.94
N SER A 38 9.38 2.32 4.44
CA SER A 38 10.03 3.56 4.85
C SER A 38 9.86 3.85 6.34
N ARG A 39 8.75 3.43 6.95
CA ARG A 39 8.52 3.57 8.40
C ARG A 39 9.59 2.90 9.28
N ASP A 40 10.34 1.93 8.74
CA ASP A 40 11.32 1.14 9.47
C ASP A 40 12.75 1.68 9.32
N GLU A 41 12.88 2.86 8.72
CA GLU A 41 14.13 3.61 8.52
C GLU A 41 14.55 4.35 9.80
N LEU A 42 15.85 4.51 9.98
CA LEU A 42 16.40 5.43 10.96
C LEU A 42 16.34 6.86 10.40
N SER A 43 16.35 7.87 11.27
CA SER A 43 16.31 9.27 10.84
C SER A 43 17.49 9.69 9.95
N SER A 44 18.60 8.96 10.01
CA SER A 44 19.79 9.18 9.18
C SER A 44 19.75 8.46 7.81
N GLU A 45 18.67 7.76 7.50
CA GLU A 45 18.56 6.91 6.29
C GLU A 45 17.19 7.03 5.61
N PHE A 46 16.47 8.15 5.79
CA PHE A 46 15.20 8.38 5.12
C PHE A 46 15.33 8.26 3.59
N GLY A 47 14.45 7.44 2.98
CA GLY A 47 14.47 7.07 1.58
C GLY A 47 15.16 5.74 1.28
N MET A 48 15.79 5.10 2.29
CA MET A 48 16.56 3.88 2.08
C MET A 48 15.71 2.71 1.62
N ALA A 49 14.50 2.53 2.11
CA ALA A 49 13.65 1.41 1.72
C ALA A 49 13.30 1.46 0.22
N HIS A 50 12.92 2.64 -0.26
CA HIS A 50 12.66 2.88 -1.69
C HIS A 50 13.95 2.77 -2.51
N PHE A 51 15.05 3.34 -2.04
CA PHE A 51 16.35 3.20 -2.67
C PHE A 51 16.80 1.74 -2.82
N ILE A 52 16.60 0.90 -1.79
CA ILE A 52 16.90 -0.54 -1.85
C ILE A 52 16.04 -1.22 -2.91
N GLU A 53 14.77 -0.89 -3.03
CA GLU A 53 13.90 -1.42 -4.09
C GLU A 53 14.53 -1.24 -5.47
N HIS A 54 14.93 -0.01 -5.85
CA HIS A 54 15.64 0.28 -7.10
C HIS A 54 16.92 -0.55 -7.23
N MET A 55 17.67 -0.64 -6.16
CA MET A 55 18.97 -1.31 -6.14
C MET A 55 18.89 -2.84 -6.21
N LEU A 56 17.74 -3.47 -5.92
CA LEU A 56 17.55 -4.93 -6.07
C LEU A 56 17.78 -5.40 -7.51
N PHE A 57 17.57 -4.51 -8.49
CA PHE A 57 17.74 -4.81 -9.93
C PHE A 57 19.15 -4.50 -10.46
N LYS A 58 20.05 -3.94 -9.63
CA LYS A 58 21.36 -3.42 -10.09
C LYS A 58 22.51 -4.40 -9.92
N GLY A 59 22.35 -5.49 -9.21
CA GLY A 59 23.37 -6.54 -9.10
C GLY A 59 23.25 -7.44 -7.89
N THR A 60 23.56 -8.72 -8.10
CA THR A 60 23.69 -9.72 -7.04
C THR A 60 25.10 -10.29 -7.03
N LYS A 61 25.43 -11.15 -6.04
CA LYS A 61 26.67 -11.92 -6.02
C LYS A 61 26.92 -12.72 -7.29
N LYS A 62 25.87 -13.07 -8.05
CA LYS A 62 25.93 -13.93 -9.25
C LYS A 62 25.63 -13.20 -10.55
N ARG A 63 24.94 -12.05 -10.50
CA ARG A 63 24.35 -11.39 -11.68
C ARG A 63 24.63 -9.90 -11.70
N LYS A 64 24.90 -9.39 -12.89
CA LYS A 64 24.84 -7.95 -13.18
C LYS A 64 23.41 -7.56 -13.53
N SER A 65 23.06 -6.27 -13.51
CA SER A 65 21.73 -5.74 -13.81
C SER A 65 21.13 -6.32 -15.09
N ALA A 66 21.83 -6.29 -16.21
CA ALA A 66 21.33 -6.86 -17.47
C ALA A 66 20.99 -8.35 -17.40
N HIS A 67 21.70 -9.12 -16.56
CA HIS A 67 21.39 -10.54 -16.36
C HIS A 67 20.17 -10.76 -15.46
N ILE A 68 19.89 -9.82 -14.56
CA ILE A 68 18.67 -9.84 -13.73
C ILE A 68 17.45 -9.58 -14.62
N ILE A 69 17.46 -8.49 -15.36
CA ILE A 69 16.36 -8.09 -16.24
C ILE A 69 16.09 -9.19 -17.29
N ASN A 70 17.10 -9.54 -18.06
CA ASN A 70 16.98 -10.54 -19.13
C ASN A 70 16.61 -11.95 -18.62
N ARG A 71 16.73 -12.20 -17.31
CA ARG A 71 16.39 -13.52 -16.74
C ARG A 71 14.93 -13.89 -16.96
N LEU A 72 14.03 -12.91 -16.88
CA LEU A 72 12.59 -13.11 -17.11
C LEU A 72 12.14 -12.56 -18.47
N GLU A 73 12.61 -11.41 -18.89
CA GLU A 73 12.18 -10.79 -20.15
C GLU A 73 12.45 -11.67 -21.38
N ASN A 74 13.58 -12.39 -21.41
CA ASN A 74 13.91 -13.32 -22.49
C ASN A 74 12.91 -14.47 -22.68
N VAL A 75 12.01 -14.67 -21.74
CA VAL A 75 10.94 -15.69 -21.80
C VAL A 75 9.54 -15.05 -21.68
N GLY A 76 9.45 -13.72 -21.90
CA GLY A 76 8.19 -12.97 -21.84
C GLY A 76 7.64 -12.77 -20.43
N GLY A 77 8.48 -12.87 -19.40
CA GLY A 77 8.09 -12.57 -18.03
C GLY A 77 8.40 -11.12 -17.66
N GLU A 78 7.70 -10.63 -16.65
CA GLU A 78 7.84 -9.29 -16.09
C GLU A 78 8.37 -9.36 -14.65
N LEU A 79 9.17 -8.38 -14.26
CA LEU A 79 9.73 -8.25 -12.91
C LEU A 79 9.49 -6.83 -12.42
N ASN A 80 8.83 -6.70 -11.27
CA ASN A 80 8.46 -5.42 -10.69
C ASN A 80 8.66 -5.42 -9.17
N ALA A 81 8.71 -4.21 -8.59
CA ALA A 81 8.71 -4.02 -7.15
C ALA A 81 7.97 -2.74 -6.78
N TYR A 82 7.59 -2.59 -5.52
CA TYR A 82 7.17 -1.34 -4.94
C TYR A 82 7.39 -1.33 -3.44
N THR A 83 7.58 -0.14 -2.90
CA THR A 83 7.75 0.14 -1.48
C THR A 83 6.60 0.99 -0.96
N SER A 84 6.13 0.67 0.24
CA SER A 84 5.18 1.47 0.99
C SER A 84 5.76 1.86 2.36
N LYS A 85 4.97 2.50 3.21
CA LYS A 85 5.39 2.82 4.59
C LYS A 85 5.80 1.57 5.39
N GLU A 86 5.14 0.42 5.19
CA GLU A 86 5.30 -0.74 6.06
C GLU A 86 5.69 -2.05 5.35
N GLU A 87 5.78 -2.05 4.02
CA GLU A 87 6.14 -3.24 3.24
C GLU A 87 6.86 -2.90 1.96
N THR A 88 7.75 -3.78 1.54
CA THR A 88 8.35 -3.82 0.19
C THR A 88 7.95 -5.12 -0.46
N ILE A 89 7.48 -5.08 -1.71
CA ILE A 89 7.09 -6.26 -2.47
C ILE A 89 7.88 -6.30 -3.76
N VAL A 90 8.50 -7.46 -4.02
CA VAL A 90 9.19 -7.77 -5.27
C VAL A 90 8.48 -8.95 -5.91
N TYR A 91 8.06 -8.82 -7.17
CA TYR A 91 7.21 -9.84 -7.79
C TYR A 91 7.45 -9.99 -9.28
N ALA A 92 6.96 -11.09 -9.82
CA ALA A 92 7.07 -11.43 -11.24
C ALA A 92 5.78 -12.05 -11.76
N GLY A 93 5.47 -11.74 -13.02
CA GLY A 93 4.48 -12.44 -13.85
C GLY A 93 5.19 -13.25 -14.93
N ILE A 94 4.86 -14.54 -15.09
CA ILE A 94 5.58 -15.41 -16.00
C ILE A 94 4.73 -16.63 -16.45
N LEU A 95 5.06 -17.22 -17.59
CA LEU A 95 4.50 -18.51 -17.98
C LEU A 95 4.90 -19.61 -16.98
N LYS A 96 3.99 -20.53 -16.69
CA LYS A 96 4.13 -21.56 -15.65
C LYS A 96 5.36 -22.44 -15.80
N GLU A 97 5.80 -22.73 -17.03
CA GLU A 97 7.00 -23.53 -17.30
C GLU A 97 8.30 -22.86 -16.83
N TYR A 98 8.27 -21.52 -16.67
CA TYR A 98 9.44 -20.76 -16.21
C TYR A 98 9.34 -20.31 -14.75
N SER A 99 8.35 -20.79 -13.99
CA SER A 99 8.12 -20.36 -12.59
C SER A 99 9.30 -20.63 -11.66
N GLU A 100 10.04 -21.74 -11.83
CA GLU A 100 11.25 -21.97 -11.06
C GLU A 100 12.30 -20.88 -11.27
N ARG A 101 12.41 -20.38 -12.51
CA ARG A 101 13.33 -19.28 -12.88
C ARG A 101 12.96 -17.99 -12.16
N ALA A 102 11.66 -17.67 -12.05
CA ALA A 102 11.19 -16.48 -11.34
C ALA A 102 11.45 -16.60 -9.84
N ILE A 103 11.09 -17.72 -9.21
CA ILE A 103 11.33 -17.96 -7.77
C ILE A 103 12.84 -17.94 -7.44
N GLU A 104 13.67 -18.50 -8.31
CA GLU A 104 15.13 -18.45 -8.17
C GLU A 104 15.67 -17.03 -8.25
N LEU A 105 15.17 -16.21 -9.20
CA LEU A 105 15.60 -14.83 -9.35
C LEU A 105 15.15 -13.98 -8.17
N LEU A 106 13.89 -14.11 -7.74
CA LEU A 106 13.36 -13.40 -6.57
C LEU A 106 14.19 -13.66 -5.33
N ALA A 107 14.55 -14.93 -5.09
CA ALA A 107 15.43 -15.29 -3.98
C ALA A 107 16.83 -14.66 -4.12
N ASP A 108 17.39 -14.62 -5.32
CA ASP A 108 18.73 -14.07 -5.56
C ASP A 108 18.76 -12.56 -5.34
N ILE A 109 17.78 -11.81 -5.87
CA ILE A 109 17.76 -10.35 -5.72
C ILE A 109 17.40 -9.91 -4.29
N VAL A 110 16.54 -10.64 -3.58
CA VAL A 110 16.18 -10.31 -2.19
C VAL A 110 17.30 -10.65 -1.20
N LEU A 111 18.00 -11.79 -1.39
CA LEU A 111 18.95 -12.29 -0.39
C LEU A 111 20.42 -12.05 -0.75
N ASN A 112 20.74 -11.77 -1.99
CA ASN A 112 22.13 -11.73 -2.47
C ASN A 112 22.51 -10.43 -3.20
N SER A 113 21.70 -9.38 -3.15
CA SER A 113 22.06 -8.06 -3.71
C SER A 113 23.34 -7.52 -3.08
N VAL A 114 24.18 -6.87 -3.88
CA VAL A 114 25.52 -6.41 -3.46
C VAL A 114 25.68 -4.89 -3.46
N PHE A 115 24.76 -4.15 -4.04
CA PHE A 115 24.70 -2.70 -4.03
C PHE A 115 25.99 -2.02 -4.49
N PRO A 116 26.43 -2.20 -5.76
CA PRO A 116 27.69 -1.63 -6.24
C PRO A 116 27.67 -0.10 -6.18
N GLN A 117 28.70 0.56 -5.63
CA GLN A 117 28.72 2.03 -5.48
C GLN A 117 28.45 2.76 -6.80
N LYS A 118 29.05 2.29 -7.89
CA LYS A 118 28.82 2.88 -9.22
C LYS A 118 27.34 2.86 -9.65
N GLU A 119 26.58 1.85 -9.25
CA GLU A 119 25.14 1.80 -9.54
C GLU A 119 24.35 2.65 -8.53
N ILE A 120 24.81 2.76 -7.28
CA ILE A 120 24.27 3.69 -6.29
C ILE A 120 24.34 5.12 -6.81
N ASP A 121 25.53 5.54 -7.26
CA ASP A 121 25.77 6.91 -7.73
C ASP A 121 24.83 7.31 -8.89
N LYS A 122 24.53 6.35 -9.79
CA LYS A 122 23.57 6.57 -10.88
C LYS A 122 22.12 6.60 -10.42
N GLU A 123 21.78 5.74 -9.48
CA GLU A 123 20.39 5.60 -9.04
C GLU A 123 19.98 6.76 -8.15
N VAL A 124 20.91 7.34 -7.42
CA VAL A 124 20.69 8.60 -6.68
C VAL A 124 20.19 9.70 -7.63
N ASP A 125 20.83 9.90 -8.77
CA ASP A 125 20.40 10.91 -9.75
C ASP A 125 18.96 10.63 -10.25
N ILE A 126 18.63 9.37 -10.52
CA ILE A 126 17.28 8.95 -10.96
C ILE A 126 16.22 9.25 -9.89
N ILE A 127 16.52 8.95 -8.62
CA ILE A 127 15.57 9.21 -7.52
C ILE A 127 15.44 10.72 -7.23
N LEU A 128 16.51 11.49 -7.40
CA LEU A 128 16.42 12.95 -7.30
C LEU A 128 15.52 13.54 -8.40
N ASP A 129 15.60 13.02 -9.63
CA ASP A 129 14.68 13.40 -10.71
C ASP A 129 13.24 12.99 -10.39
N GLU A 130 13.04 11.84 -9.74
CA GLU A 130 11.72 11.40 -9.27
C GLU A 130 11.17 12.33 -8.19
N ILE A 131 11.97 12.70 -7.19
CA ILE A 131 11.60 13.69 -6.16
C ILE A 131 11.19 15.01 -6.83
N GLN A 132 11.94 15.48 -7.81
CA GLN A 132 11.60 16.70 -8.54
C GLN A 132 10.26 16.56 -9.27
N SER A 133 10.01 15.42 -9.92
CA SER A 133 8.75 15.14 -10.61
C SER A 133 7.55 15.17 -9.65
N TYR A 134 7.70 14.62 -8.45
CA TYR A 134 6.68 14.71 -7.39
C TYR A 134 6.47 16.13 -6.91
N ASN A 135 7.54 16.91 -6.71
CA ASN A 135 7.44 18.31 -6.32
C ASN A 135 6.72 19.17 -7.36
N ASP A 136 6.79 18.79 -8.64
CA ASP A 136 6.13 19.45 -9.75
C ASP A 136 4.67 18.97 -9.94
N SER A 137 4.20 18.00 -9.12
CA SER A 137 2.82 17.46 -9.13
C SER A 137 2.07 17.80 -7.84
N PRO A 138 1.43 18.98 -7.72
CA PRO A 138 0.74 19.39 -6.49
C PRO A 138 -0.34 18.42 -6.03
N SER A 139 -0.99 17.71 -6.97
CA SER A 139 -2.04 16.72 -6.68
C SER A 139 -1.51 15.46 -6.01
N GLU A 140 -0.22 15.14 -6.17
CA GLU A 140 0.46 14.00 -5.53
C GLU A 140 1.18 14.45 -4.26
N LEU A 141 1.97 15.52 -4.35
CA LEU A 141 2.74 16.07 -3.24
C LEU A 141 1.86 16.40 -2.01
N ILE A 142 0.63 16.86 -2.21
CA ILE A 142 -0.27 17.23 -1.12
C ILE A 142 -0.55 16.07 -0.15
N TYR A 143 -0.52 14.82 -0.62
CA TYR A 143 -0.71 13.64 0.23
C TYR A 143 0.50 13.41 1.14
N ASP A 144 1.71 13.54 0.61
CA ASP A 144 2.94 13.39 1.38
C ASP A 144 3.08 14.48 2.45
N ASP A 145 2.89 15.75 2.07
CA ASP A 145 2.90 16.88 3.00
C ASP A 145 1.79 16.76 4.06
N PHE A 146 0.65 16.16 3.70
CA PHE A 146 -0.43 15.90 4.66
C PHE A 146 -0.08 14.78 5.64
N GLU A 147 0.55 13.69 5.18
CA GLU A 147 1.02 12.61 6.05
C GLU A 147 2.08 13.11 7.04
N GLU A 148 3.00 13.97 6.58
CA GLU A 148 4.00 14.61 7.43
C GLU A 148 3.34 15.40 8.58
N ILE A 149 2.32 16.18 8.27
CA ILE A 149 1.55 16.96 9.22
C ILE A 149 0.76 16.05 10.18
N LEU A 150 0.07 15.06 9.65
CA LEU A 150 -0.81 14.18 10.42
C LEU A 150 -0.05 13.30 11.42
N PHE A 151 1.16 12.89 11.04
CA PHE A 151 1.99 11.96 11.81
C PHE A 151 3.24 12.64 12.38
N ASP A 152 3.23 13.96 12.53
CA ASP A 152 4.38 14.72 13.05
C ASP A 152 5.01 14.06 14.27
N GLY A 153 6.34 13.94 14.25
CA GLY A 153 7.13 13.26 15.27
C GLY A 153 7.06 11.72 15.26
N ASN A 154 6.37 11.12 14.30
CA ASN A 154 6.31 9.66 14.13
C ASN A 154 6.98 9.21 12.82
N ALA A 155 7.47 7.97 12.78
CA ALA A 155 8.09 7.41 11.60
C ALA A 155 7.15 7.25 10.38
N LEU A 156 5.84 7.40 10.53
CA LEU A 156 4.90 7.47 9.40
C LEU A 156 4.94 8.82 8.67
N ALA A 157 5.51 9.87 9.29
CA ALA A 157 5.50 11.22 8.75
C ALA A 157 6.40 11.40 7.51
N HIS A 158 7.62 10.85 7.53
CA HIS A 158 8.60 11.15 6.48
C HIS A 158 8.22 10.57 5.12
N ASN A 159 8.60 11.27 4.06
CA ASN A 159 8.36 10.86 2.69
C ASN A 159 9.11 9.56 2.35
N ILE A 160 8.49 8.69 1.56
CA ILE A 160 9.07 7.40 1.13
C ILE A 160 10.32 7.60 0.28
N LEU A 161 10.37 8.66 -0.52
CA LEU A 161 11.50 9.00 -1.38
C LEU A 161 12.71 9.51 -0.59
N GLY A 162 12.52 9.91 0.68
CA GLY A 162 13.59 10.46 1.51
C GLY A 162 13.92 11.92 1.19
N THR A 163 15.16 12.31 1.45
CA THR A 163 15.65 13.67 1.23
C THR A 163 16.92 13.69 0.40
N GLU A 164 17.09 14.74 -0.41
CA GLU A 164 18.26 14.95 -1.27
C GLU A 164 19.59 14.84 -0.50
N ASP A 165 19.66 15.45 0.70
CA ASP A 165 20.87 15.45 1.52
C ASP A 165 21.27 14.03 1.98
N ILE A 166 20.32 13.19 2.32
CA ILE A 166 20.59 11.80 2.72
C ILE A 166 20.96 10.97 1.49
N LEU A 167 20.19 11.08 0.43
CA LEU A 167 20.38 10.29 -0.80
C LEU A 167 21.77 10.50 -1.41
N LYS A 168 22.26 11.75 -1.49
CA LYS A 168 23.60 12.08 -2.01
C LYS A 168 24.76 11.49 -1.21
N ASN A 169 24.54 11.09 0.01
CA ASN A 169 25.55 10.51 0.89
C ASN A 169 25.43 8.98 1.05
N LEU A 170 24.56 8.31 0.25
CA LEU A 170 24.39 6.88 0.32
C LEU A 170 25.62 6.11 -0.18
N THR A 171 25.92 5.02 0.53
CA THR A 171 27.05 4.14 0.20
C THR A 171 26.60 2.67 0.20
N THR A 172 27.40 1.82 -0.45
CA THR A 172 27.24 0.36 -0.39
C THR A 172 27.08 -0.11 1.06
N GLN A 173 27.82 0.45 2.00
CA GLN A 173 27.77 0.06 3.41
C GLN A 173 26.42 0.42 4.06
N HIS A 174 25.86 1.59 3.74
CA HIS A 174 24.52 2.00 4.21
C HIS A 174 23.45 1.03 3.73
N ALA A 175 23.44 0.72 2.42
CA ALA A 175 22.49 -0.22 1.82
C ALA A 175 22.62 -1.64 2.43
N GLN A 176 23.85 -2.14 2.59
CA GLN A 176 24.11 -3.45 3.22
C GLN A 176 23.68 -3.47 4.69
N SER A 177 23.91 -2.39 5.43
CA SER A 177 23.51 -2.26 6.83
C SER A 177 21.98 -2.32 6.97
N PHE A 178 21.25 -1.57 6.12
CA PHE A 178 19.79 -1.58 6.10
C PHE A 178 19.25 -2.99 5.81
N VAL A 179 19.69 -3.63 4.73
CA VAL A 179 19.23 -4.97 4.35
C VAL A 179 19.59 -6.01 5.42
N SER A 180 20.80 -5.94 6.00
CA SER A 180 21.20 -6.84 7.08
C SER A 180 20.33 -6.70 8.33
N ARG A 181 19.83 -5.51 8.61
CA ARG A 181 18.95 -5.21 9.75
C ARG A 181 17.50 -5.57 9.51
N GLN A 182 17.02 -5.45 8.25
CA GLN A 182 15.60 -5.48 7.93
C GLN A 182 15.17 -6.74 7.15
N TYR A 183 16.01 -7.32 6.29
CA TYR A 183 15.61 -8.37 5.37
C TYR A 183 15.88 -9.77 5.97
N HIS A 184 14.95 -10.20 6.83
CA HIS A 184 15.02 -11.52 7.47
C HIS A 184 13.92 -12.44 6.94
N THR A 185 14.24 -13.70 6.68
CA THR A 185 13.28 -14.66 6.09
C THR A 185 12.02 -14.87 6.92
N ASN A 186 12.11 -14.77 8.25
CA ASN A 186 10.95 -14.85 9.15
C ASN A 186 10.04 -13.59 9.08
N GLN A 187 10.49 -12.50 8.45
CA GLN A 187 9.72 -11.30 8.14
C GLN A 187 9.26 -11.27 6.68
N MET A 188 9.33 -12.40 5.98
CA MET A 188 8.98 -12.49 4.56
C MET A 188 7.88 -13.51 4.30
N VAL A 189 7.17 -13.29 3.20
CA VAL A 189 6.20 -14.21 2.63
C VAL A 189 6.51 -14.41 1.15
N LEU A 190 6.77 -15.65 0.75
CA LEU A 190 6.73 -16.05 -0.65
C LEU A 190 5.27 -16.32 -1.03
N PHE A 191 4.70 -15.52 -1.90
CA PHE A 191 3.36 -15.75 -2.43
C PHE A 191 3.41 -16.23 -3.88
N VAL A 192 2.49 -17.12 -4.23
CA VAL A 192 2.39 -17.69 -5.58
C VAL A 192 0.91 -17.86 -5.95
N SER A 193 0.52 -17.36 -7.11
CA SER A 193 -0.83 -17.55 -7.66
C SER A 193 -0.71 -18.10 -9.07
N GLY A 194 -1.28 -19.29 -9.34
CA GLY A 194 -1.23 -19.90 -10.67
C GLY A 194 -1.30 -21.43 -10.65
N ASN A 195 -1.14 -22.03 -11.84
CA ASN A 195 -1.25 -23.47 -12.06
C ASN A 195 0.07 -24.21 -11.75
N LEU A 196 0.39 -24.29 -10.45
CA LEU A 196 1.60 -24.98 -9.97
C LEU A 196 1.28 -26.01 -8.89
N ASP A 197 2.05 -27.10 -8.89
CA ASP A 197 2.06 -28.06 -7.79
C ASP A 197 2.76 -27.43 -6.56
N PHE A 198 2.04 -27.34 -5.45
CA PHE A 198 2.53 -26.74 -4.21
C PHE A 198 3.80 -27.39 -3.67
N ARG A 199 3.97 -28.71 -3.86
CA ARG A 199 5.19 -29.44 -3.46
C ARG A 199 6.42 -28.98 -4.27
N LYS A 200 6.22 -28.53 -5.52
CA LYS A 200 7.30 -27.94 -6.31
C LYS A 200 7.69 -26.58 -5.76
N ILE A 201 6.71 -25.75 -5.40
CA ILE A 201 6.95 -24.43 -4.80
C ILE A 201 7.77 -24.58 -3.51
N ILE A 202 7.41 -25.49 -2.62
CA ILE A 202 8.16 -25.75 -1.38
C ILE A 202 9.61 -26.16 -1.70
N ARG A 203 9.81 -27.11 -2.60
CA ARG A 203 11.16 -27.57 -2.98
C ARG A 203 12.03 -26.45 -3.57
N TRP A 204 11.45 -25.58 -4.40
CA TRP A 204 12.16 -24.42 -4.95
C TRP A 204 12.47 -23.40 -3.86
N ALA A 205 11.54 -23.14 -2.95
CA ALA A 205 11.77 -22.26 -1.82
C ALA A 205 12.89 -22.81 -0.91
N GLU A 206 12.86 -24.09 -0.55
CA GLU A 206 13.94 -24.75 0.22
C GLU A 206 15.30 -24.70 -0.49
N LYS A 207 15.30 -24.76 -1.82
CA LYS A 207 16.52 -24.73 -2.63
C LYS A 207 17.13 -23.33 -2.72
N TYR A 208 16.32 -22.30 -2.85
CA TYR A 208 16.78 -20.95 -3.22
C TYR A 208 16.78 -19.96 -2.06
N PHE A 209 15.84 -20.06 -1.11
CA PHE A 209 15.77 -19.17 0.06
C PHE A 209 16.61 -19.71 1.24
N ARG A 210 17.81 -20.16 0.95
CA ARG A 210 18.74 -20.61 2.00
C ARG A 210 19.42 -19.41 2.63
N SER A 211 18.93 -18.98 3.78
CA SER A 211 19.57 -17.98 4.63
C SER A 211 19.77 -18.56 6.02
N GLU A 212 20.94 -18.34 6.59
CA GLU A 212 21.25 -18.71 7.97
C GLU A 212 20.76 -17.67 8.99
N ASN A 213 20.25 -16.53 8.51
CA ASN A 213 19.77 -15.43 9.36
C ASN A 213 18.36 -15.73 9.90
N MET A 214 18.30 -16.47 11.00
CA MET A 214 17.04 -16.97 11.58
C MET A 214 16.45 -16.13 12.70
N ALA A 215 17.15 -15.22 13.29
CA ALA A 215 16.65 -14.57 14.49
C ALA A 215 16.78 -13.05 14.39
N HIS A 216 15.68 -12.42 14.07
CA HIS A 216 15.54 -11.01 14.35
C HIS A 216 14.39 -10.78 15.32
N ASN A 217 14.59 -9.90 16.28
CA ASN A 217 13.48 -9.36 17.09
C ASN A 217 12.48 -8.68 16.13
N PRO A 218 11.18 -8.83 16.36
CA PRO A 218 10.19 -8.17 15.53
C PRO A 218 10.47 -6.66 15.52
N LEU A 219 10.22 -6.04 14.36
CA LEU A 219 10.30 -4.58 14.19
C LEU A 219 9.45 -3.91 15.26
N GLN A 220 10.07 -3.04 16.04
CA GLN A 220 9.36 -2.23 17.05
C GLN A 220 8.89 -0.94 16.39
N ARG A 221 7.71 -0.97 15.76
CA ARG A 221 7.04 0.23 15.29
C ARG A 221 6.40 0.93 16.48
N ILE A 222 6.69 2.22 16.62
CA ILE A 222 6.10 3.04 17.67
C ILE A 222 4.82 3.65 17.13
N ALA A 223 3.70 3.41 17.83
CA ALA A 223 2.42 3.99 17.45
C ALA A 223 2.46 5.53 17.53
N PRO A 224 1.78 6.24 16.61
CA PRO A 224 1.63 7.68 16.73
C PRO A 224 0.94 8.06 18.05
N SER A 225 1.27 9.24 18.60
CA SER A 225 0.62 9.77 19.82
C SER A 225 -0.90 9.84 19.64
N ASP A 226 -1.68 9.49 20.66
CA ASP A 226 -3.13 9.63 20.65
C ASP A 226 -3.60 11.11 20.67
N VAL A 227 -2.71 12.01 21.02
CA VAL A 227 -3.02 13.45 21.02
C VAL A 227 -3.02 13.96 19.59
N ILE A 228 -4.18 14.41 19.15
CA ILE A 228 -4.41 15.01 17.84
C ILE A 228 -4.68 16.50 18.04
N ASN A 229 -3.88 17.35 17.40
CA ASN A 229 -4.07 18.80 17.37
C ASN A 229 -4.34 19.25 15.93
N PRO A 230 -5.57 19.12 15.44
CA PRO A 230 -5.90 19.45 14.06
C PRO A 230 -5.67 20.92 13.77
N TYR A 231 -5.20 21.21 12.58
CA TYR A 231 -5.07 22.58 12.11
C TYR A 231 -5.29 22.68 10.61
N ARG A 232 -5.51 23.91 10.16
CA ARG A 232 -5.64 24.27 8.76
C ARG A 232 -4.38 24.96 8.29
N LYS A 233 -3.76 24.47 7.24
CA LYS A 233 -2.59 25.07 6.59
C LYS A 233 -2.90 25.38 5.14
N THR A 234 -2.53 26.56 4.69
CA THR A 234 -2.56 26.93 3.28
C THR A 234 -1.15 27.26 2.85
N ILE A 235 -0.70 26.65 1.76
CA ILE A 235 0.62 26.85 1.16
C ILE A 235 0.42 27.41 -0.24
N ASP A 236 1.13 28.49 -0.55
CA ASP A 236 1.18 29.07 -1.89
C ASP A 236 2.19 28.27 -2.72
N LYS A 237 1.70 27.55 -3.72
CA LYS A 237 2.48 26.73 -4.65
C LYS A 237 2.37 27.24 -6.09
N ASP A 238 1.79 28.44 -6.31
CA ASP A 238 1.56 29.04 -7.64
C ASP A 238 0.88 28.06 -8.61
N THR A 239 -0.19 27.41 -8.12
CA THR A 239 -0.95 26.41 -8.87
C THR A 239 -2.14 27.03 -9.59
N HIS A 240 -2.45 26.55 -10.82
CA HIS A 240 -3.65 26.98 -11.54
C HIS A 240 -4.96 26.58 -10.83
N GLN A 241 -4.96 25.47 -10.14
CA GLN A 241 -6.09 24.96 -9.37
C GLN A 241 -5.77 24.98 -7.87
N VAL A 242 -6.80 25.15 -7.06
CA VAL A 242 -6.68 24.85 -5.63
C VAL A 242 -6.74 23.34 -5.46
N HIS A 243 -5.75 22.79 -4.78
CA HIS A 243 -5.75 21.40 -4.29
C HIS A 243 -6.11 21.42 -2.83
N PHE A 244 -7.15 20.70 -2.48
CA PHE A 244 -7.66 20.61 -1.11
C PHE A 244 -7.56 19.17 -0.63
N LEU A 245 -6.95 18.98 0.54
CA LEU A 245 -6.92 17.70 1.23
C LEU A 245 -7.35 17.92 2.68
N ALA A 246 -8.40 17.20 3.10
CA ALA A 246 -8.81 17.15 4.49
C ALA A 246 -8.84 15.71 4.95
N GLY A 247 -8.50 15.46 6.21
CA GLY A 247 -8.48 14.10 6.73
C GLY A 247 -8.14 14.03 8.21
N THR A 248 -8.08 12.83 8.72
CA THR A 248 -7.81 12.54 10.13
C THR A 248 -7.17 11.17 10.27
N ARG A 249 -6.66 10.88 11.46
CA ARG A 249 -6.27 9.51 11.81
C ARG A 249 -7.48 8.59 11.83
N ALA A 250 -7.25 7.35 11.42
CA ALA A 250 -8.28 6.36 11.25
C ALA A 250 -7.87 5.00 11.84
N TYR A 251 -8.68 4.00 11.66
CA TYR A 251 -8.50 2.67 12.20
C TYR A 251 -7.28 1.95 11.62
N ASN A 252 -6.59 1.20 12.47
CA ASN A 252 -5.52 0.30 12.05
C ASN A 252 -6.06 -0.98 11.37
N ILE A 253 -5.12 -1.80 10.83
CA ILE A 253 -5.46 -3.04 10.10
C ILE A 253 -6.18 -4.08 10.97
N TYR A 254 -6.08 -4.02 12.29
CA TYR A 254 -6.70 -4.99 13.21
C TYR A 254 -8.02 -4.51 13.80
N HIS A 255 -8.39 -3.25 13.57
CA HIS A 255 -9.61 -2.69 14.15
C HIS A 255 -10.87 -3.44 13.64
N PRO A 256 -11.81 -3.83 14.52
CA PRO A 256 -13.00 -4.57 14.13
C PRO A 256 -13.87 -3.82 13.12
N ASP A 257 -13.96 -2.50 13.23
CA ASP A 257 -14.80 -1.66 12.39
C ASP A 257 -14.12 -1.19 11.10
N ARG A 258 -12.88 -1.64 10.81
CA ARG A 258 -12.19 -1.20 9.59
C ARG A 258 -12.96 -1.49 8.29
N LEU A 259 -13.69 -2.63 8.21
CA LEU A 259 -14.50 -2.95 7.03
C LEU A 259 -15.71 -2.01 6.90
N GLY A 260 -16.27 -1.56 8.03
CA GLY A 260 -17.29 -0.52 8.05
C GLY A 260 -16.76 0.81 7.52
N LEU A 261 -15.54 1.19 7.91
CA LEU A 261 -14.90 2.40 7.37
C LEU A 261 -14.56 2.27 5.89
N TYR A 262 -14.14 1.09 5.40
CA TYR A 262 -13.99 0.83 3.96
C TYR A 262 -15.31 1.03 3.20
N LEU A 263 -16.41 0.53 3.75
CA LEU A 263 -17.74 0.73 3.14
C LEU A 263 -18.13 2.20 3.16
N LEU A 264 -17.93 2.93 4.27
CA LEU A 264 -18.18 4.37 4.35
C LEU A 264 -17.32 5.16 3.36
N ASN A 265 -16.05 4.85 3.27
CA ASN A 265 -15.14 5.46 2.29
C ASN A 265 -15.67 5.28 0.86
N ASN A 266 -16.09 4.05 0.52
CA ASN A 266 -16.67 3.78 -0.81
C ASN A 266 -17.96 4.56 -1.07
N ILE A 267 -18.79 4.77 -0.06
CA ILE A 267 -20.01 5.58 -0.13
C ILE A 267 -19.68 7.06 -0.34
N ILE A 268 -18.69 7.58 0.39
CA ILE A 268 -18.35 9.01 0.40
C ILE A 268 -17.69 9.42 -0.90
N GLY A 269 -16.57 8.82 -1.27
CA GLY A 269 -15.75 9.22 -2.42
C GLY A 269 -15.04 8.06 -3.09
N GLY A 270 -15.63 6.85 -3.06
CA GLY A 270 -15.13 5.70 -3.80
C GLY A 270 -15.24 5.88 -5.33
N PRO A 271 -14.76 4.90 -6.12
CA PRO A 271 -14.61 5.03 -7.58
C PRO A 271 -15.92 5.12 -8.35
N GLY A 272 -17.06 4.91 -7.69
CA GLY A 272 -18.38 5.03 -8.32
C GLY A 272 -18.79 6.48 -8.57
N MET A 273 -19.24 6.79 -9.78
CA MET A 273 -19.76 8.12 -10.13
C MET A 273 -20.95 8.55 -9.24
N ASN A 274 -21.63 7.61 -8.62
CA ASN A 274 -22.74 7.79 -7.71
C ASN A 274 -22.32 7.96 -6.23
N SER A 275 -21.03 8.02 -5.92
CA SER A 275 -20.56 8.34 -4.57
C SER A 275 -21.02 9.74 -4.14
N LEU A 276 -21.18 9.97 -2.84
CA LEU A 276 -21.78 11.20 -2.31
C LEU A 276 -21.05 12.46 -2.80
N LEU A 277 -19.72 12.45 -2.75
CA LEU A 277 -18.92 13.60 -3.17
C LEU A 277 -18.93 13.78 -4.69
N ASN A 278 -18.83 12.73 -5.50
CA ASN A 278 -18.99 12.84 -6.94
C ASN A 278 -20.34 13.44 -7.31
N MET A 279 -21.42 12.92 -6.71
CA MET A 279 -22.77 13.46 -6.96
C MET A 279 -22.91 14.92 -6.51
N SER A 280 -22.30 15.29 -5.38
CA SER A 280 -22.45 16.62 -4.81
C SER A 280 -21.57 17.67 -5.50
N LEU A 281 -20.27 17.39 -5.72
CA LEU A 281 -19.32 18.36 -6.24
C LEU A 281 -19.28 18.37 -7.77
N ARG A 282 -19.29 17.18 -8.39
CA ARG A 282 -19.10 17.01 -9.83
C ARG A 282 -20.42 17.00 -10.58
N GLU A 283 -21.28 16.01 -10.35
CA GLU A 283 -22.46 15.77 -11.19
C GLU A 283 -23.53 16.89 -11.06
N LYS A 284 -23.81 17.34 -9.84
CA LYS A 284 -24.84 18.35 -9.62
C LYS A 284 -24.35 19.77 -9.77
N ASN A 285 -23.11 20.05 -9.45
CA ASN A 285 -22.59 21.41 -9.40
C ASN A 285 -21.48 21.71 -10.42
N GLY A 286 -20.82 20.71 -11.02
CA GLY A 286 -19.76 20.88 -12.02
C GLY A 286 -18.53 21.63 -11.52
N LEU A 287 -18.19 21.49 -10.22
CA LEU A 287 -17.16 22.30 -9.57
C LEU A 287 -15.76 21.66 -9.62
N VAL A 288 -15.69 20.35 -9.83
CA VAL A 288 -14.46 19.58 -9.78
C VAL A 288 -14.41 18.56 -10.92
N TYR A 289 -13.21 18.24 -11.41
CA TYR A 289 -12.99 17.11 -12.32
C TYR A 289 -12.81 15.81 -11.56
N ASN A 290 -12.05 15.86 -10.45
CA ASN A 290 -11.81 14.73 -9.58
C ASN A 290 -12.14 15.08 -8.14
N VAL A 291 -12.79 14.14 -7.45
CA VAL A 291 -12.98 14.14 -6.01
C VAL A 291 -12.98 12.70 -5.53
N GLU A 292 -12.20 12.44 -4.50
CA GLU A 292 -12.06 11.10 -3.96
C GLU A 292 -11.93 11.12 -2.44
N SER A 293 -12.24 10.00 -1.83
CA SER A 293 -11.84 9.72 -0.45
C SER A 293 -11.04 8.44 -0.37
N SER A 294 -10.06 8.42 0.52
CA SER A 294 -9.16 7.30 0.73
C SER A 294 -9.13 6.87 2.19
N PHE A 295 -9.00 5.58 2.42
CA PHE A 295 -8.73 5.01 3.72
C PHE A 295 -7.56 4.04 3.62
N GLN A 296 -6.45 4.37 4.28
CA GLN A 296 -5.23 3.57 4.33
C GLN A 296 -4.94 3.17 5.77
N PRO A 297 -5.13 1.89 6.15
CA PRO A 297 -4.79 1.40 7.46
C PRO A 297 -3.32 0.98 7.53
N PHE A 298 -2.66 1.30 8.64
CA PHE A 298 -1.33 0.84 9.06
C PHE A 298 -1.45 -0.20 10.18
N THR A 299 -0.33 -0.77 10.61
CA THR A 299 -0.32 -1.82 11.64
C THR A 299 -0.82 -1.34 13.01
N ASP A 300 -0.69 -0.06 13.36
CA ASP A 300 -1.07 0.52 14.65
C ASP A 300 -1.86 1.83 14.53
N SER A 301 -2.08 2.33 13.32
CA SER A 301 -2.83 3.54 13.03
C SER A 301 -3.52 3.42 11.66
N GLY A 302 -4.06 4.51 11.16
CA GLY A 302 -4.59 4.64 9.81
C GLY A 302 -4.79 6.10 9.46
N ILE A 303 -5.07 6.36 8.19
CA ILE A 303 -5.39 7.68 7.66
C ILE A 303 -6.66 7.59 6.81
N TRP A 304 -7.56 8.54 6.99
CA TRP A 304 -8.68 8.77 6.12
C TRP A 304 -8.62 10.18 5.57
N THR A 305 -8.80 10.33 4.26
CA THR A 305 -8.70 11.62 3.57
C THR A 305 -9.82 11.84 2.57
N VAL A 306 -10.09 13.11 2.27
CA VAL A 306 -10.86 13.59 1.12
C VAL A 306 -10.02 14.58 0.35
N TYR A 307 -9.89 14.36 -0.95
CA TYR A 307 -9.18 15.25 -1.88
C TYR A 307 -10.13 15.75 -2.96
N PHE A 308 -9.94 17.01 -3.38
CA PHE A 308 -10.44 17.53 -4.64
C PHE A 308 -9.54 18.63 -5.22
N GLY A 309 -9.56 18.76 -6.55
CA GLY A 309 -8.99 19.90 -7.27
C GLY A 309 -10.11 20.75 -7.89
N CYS A 310 -10.05 22.07 -7.75
CA CYS A 310 -11.06 22.98 -8.29
C CYS A 310 -10.48 24.35 -8.64
N ASP A 311 -11.25 25.17 -9.35
CA ASP A 311 -10.90 26.57 -9.58
C ASP A 311 -10.90 27.35 -8.25
N PRO A 312 -10.03 28.37 -8.09
CA PRO A 312 -9.89 29.11 -6.83
C PRO A 312 -11.19 29.69 -6.30
N GLU A 313 -12.06 30.20 -7.18
CA GLU A 313 -13.37 30.78 -6.83
C GLU A 313 -14.36 29.76 -6.26
N ASN A 314 -14.18 28.48 -6.55
CA ASN A 314 -15.06 27.39 -6.14
C ASN A 314 -14.60 26.69 -4.85
N ALA A 315 -13.38 26.96 -4.37
CA ALA A 315 -12.76 26.21 -3.27
C ALA A 315 -13.62 26.19 -1.99
N GLN A 316 -14.12 27.35 -1.54
CA GLN A 316 -14.94 27.42 -0.34
C GLN A 316 -16.27 26.68 -0.50
N LYS A 317 -16.90 26.76 -1.67
CA LYS A 317 -18.15 26.05 -1.96
C LYS A 317 -17.94 24.54 -1.97
N CYS A 318 -16.82 24.06 -2.55
CA CYS A 318 -16.47 22.64 -2.53
C CYS A 318 -16.24 22.12 -1.12
N GLU A 319 -15.47 22.85 -0.31
CA GLU A 319 -15.23 22.51 1.10
C GLU A 319 -16.54 22.42 1.90
N ASP A 320 -17.45 23.40 1.73
CA ASP A 320 -18.74 23.41 2.41
C ASP A 320 -19.61 22.20 1.98
N LEU A 321 -19.56 21.81 0.72
CA LEU A 321 -20.25 20.62 0.23
C LEU A 321 -19.68 19.35 0.85
N VAL A 322 -18.35 19.21 0.94
CA VAL A 322 -17.70 18.07 1.63
C VAL A 322 -18.17 17.99 3.07
N LYS A 323 -18.08 19.10 3.83
CA LYS A 323 -18.51 19.17 5.22
C LYS A 323 -20.00 18.80 5.38
N ASN A 324 -20.85 19.27 4.47
CA ASN A 324 -22.28 18.97 4.49
C ASN A 324 -22.57 17.47 4.25
N GLU A 325 -21.84 16.81 3.32
CA GLU A 325 -22.03 15.37 3.09
C GLU A 325 -21.55 14.54 4.30
N LEU A 326 -20.40 14.88 4.90
CA LEU A 326 -19.92 14.22 6.12
C LEU A 326 -20.87 14.42 7.29
N LYS A 327 -21.36 15.66 7.47
CA LYS A 327 -22.33 16.00 8.53
C LYS A 327 -23.62 15.18 8.43
N LYS A 328 -24.13 14.92 7.24
CA LYS A 328 -25.32 14.06 7.06
C LYS A 328 -25.12 12.65 7.60
N LEU A 329 -23.89 12.10 7.49
CA LEU A 329 -23.54 10.76 8.01
C LEU A 329 -23.36 10.77 9.54
N ILE A 330 -22.94 11.90 10.11
CA ILE A 330 -22.83 12.12 11.56
C ILE A 330 -24.22 12.30 12.19
N ASP A 331 -25.08 13.12 11.56
CA ASP A 331 -26.37 13.52 12.13
C ASP A 331 -27.41 12.37 12.15
N ARG A 332 -27.32 11.43 11.20
CA ARG A 332 -28.30 10.34 11.06
C ARG A 332 -27.75 9.08 10.39
N PRO A 333 -28.21 7.91 10.82
CA PRO A 333 -27.83 6.65 10.18
C PRO A 333 -28.34 6.58 8.72
N ILE A 334 -27.58 5.86 7.89
CA ILE A 334 -27.99 5.50 6.52
C ILE A 334 -29.22 4.58 6.62
N ASN A 335 -30.25 4.84 5.79
CA ASN A 335 -31.41 3.97 5.77
C ASN A 335 -31.09 2.59 5.19
N ASP A 336 -31.80 1.55 5.63
CA ASP A 336 -31.53 0.16 5.27
C ASP A 336 -31.57 -0.13 3.77
N ASN A 337 -32.45 0.53 3.02
CA ASN A 337 -32.54 0.34 1.57
C ASN A 337 -31.31 0.88 0.85
N SER A 338 -30.80 2.04 1.28
CA SER A 338 -29.55 2.61 0.76
C SER A 338 -28.36 1.76 1.16
N LEU A 339 -28.31 1.30 2.41
CA LEU A 339 -27.23 0.45 2.89
C LEU A 339 -27.12 -0.85 2.08
N LYS A 340 -28.25 -1.50 1.76
CA LYS A 340 -28.26 -2.69 0.90
C LYS A 340 -27.64 -2.43 -0.48
N LYS A 341 -27.96 -1.28 -1.08
CA LYS A 341 -27.40 -0.87 -2.38
C LYS A 341 -25.89 -0.64 -2.30
N TYR A 342 -25.43 0.07 -1.28
CA TYR A 342 -23.99 0.36 -1.08
C TYR A 342 -23.18 -0.92 -0.84
N LYS A 343 -23.69 -1.87 -0.04
CA LYS A 343 -23.05 -3.17 0.13
C LYS A 343 -22.95 -3.95 -1.18
N LEU A 344 -24.04 -3.98 -1.96
CA LEU A 344 -24.06 -4.65 -3.26
C LEU A 344 -23.06 -4.01 -4.23
N GLN A 345 -22.98 -2.68 -4.23
CA GLN A 345 -22.02 -1.93 -5.05
C GLN A 345 -20.57 -2.29 -4.66
N LEU A 346 -20.23 -2.24 -3.38
CA LEU A 346 -18.89 -2.59 -2.90
C LEU A 346 -18.53 -4.04 -3.27
N LEU A 347 -19.44 -4.99 -3.04
CA LEU A 347 -19.22 -6.39 -3.38
C LEU A 347 -19.04 -6.60 -4.90
N GLY A 348 -19.79 -5.87 -5.72
CA GLY A 348 -19.63 -5.90 -7.18
C GLY A 348 -18.28 -5.33 -7.62
N GLN A 349 -17.86 -4.21 -7.06
CA GLN A 349 -16.56 -3.59 -7.34
C GLN A 349 -15.40 -4.51 -6.92
N MET A 350 -15.51 -5.15 -5.74
CA MET A 350 -14.51 -6.12 -5.29
C MET A 350 -14.43 -7.34 -6.21
N ALA A 351 -15.58 -7.84 -6.70
CA ALA A 351 -15.61 -8.95 -7.64
C ALA A 351 -14.93 -8.57 -8.96
N LEU A 352 -15.23 -7.39 -9.51
CA LEU A 352 -14.57 -6.88 -10.73
C LEU A 352 -13.06 -6.70 -10.53
N ALA A 353 -12.63 -6.13 -9.40
CA ALA A 353 -11.22 -5.96 -9.09
C ALA A 353 -10.48 -7.31 -8.95
N SER A 354 -11.18 -8.35 -8.50
CA SER A 354 -10.62 -9.70 -8.37
C SER A 354 -10.36 -10.43 -9.70
N GLU A 355 -10.84 -9.90 -10.83
CA GLU A 355 -10.48 -10.43 -12.15
C GLU A 355 -9.05 -10.09 -12.57
N ASN A 356 -8.43 -9.07 -11.97
CA ASN A 356 -7.02 -8.79 -12.17
C ASN A 356 -6.17 -9.77 -11.34
N LYS A 357 -5.56 -10.73 -12.02
CA LYS A 357 -4.79 -11.82 -11.39
C LYS A 357 -3.52 -11.34 -10.67
N GLU A 358 -2.87 -10.31 -11.19
CA GLU A 358 -1.71 -9.69 -10.57
C GLU A 358 -2.10 -9.05 -9.24
N ASN A 359 -3.09 -8.16 -9.24
CA ASN A 359 -3.59 -7.52 -8.02
C ASN A 359 -4.08 -8.55 -6.99
N GLN A 360 -4.66 -9.66 -7.45
CA GLN A 360 -5.09 -10.75 -6.58
C GLN A 360 -3.88 -11.44 -5.91
N ALA A 361 -2.79 -11.69 -6.65
CA ALA A 361 -1.56 -12.27 -6.12
C ALA A 361 -0.86 -11.32 -5.13
N LEU A 362 -0.79 -10.02 -5.45
CA LEU A 362 -0.24 -9.00 -4.54
C LEU A 362 -1.05 -8.90 -3.25
N SER A 363 -2.38 -8.87 -3.36
CA SER A 363 -3.29 -8.87 -2.19
C SER A 363 -3.12 -10.11 -1.32
N LEU A 364 -2.87 -11.29 -1.92
CA LEU A 364 -2.57 -12.53 -1.21
C LEU A 364 -1.30 -12.38 -0.36
N GLY A 365 -0.22 -11.91 -0.97
CA GLY A 365 1.07 -11.68 -0.30
C GLY A 365 0.94 -10.69 0.87
N LYS A 366 0.35 -9.52 0.62
CA LYS A 366 0.12 -8.48 1.63
C LYS A 366 -0.73 -8.99 2.80
N SER A 367 -1.88 -9.61 2.49
CA SER A 367 -2.79 -10.08 3.52
C SER A 367 -2.14 -11.16 4.39
N TYR A 368 -1.41 -12.09 3.78
CA TYR A 368 -0.73 -13.13 4.54
C TYR A 368 0.46 -12.58 5.36
N LEU A 369 1.16 -11.58 4.83
CA LEU A 369 2.23 -10.89 5.56
C LEU A 369 1.69 -10.25 6.84
N ARG A 370 0.56 -9.53 6.75
CA ARG A 370 -0.03 -8.72 7.83
C ARG A 370 -0.84 -9.54 8.83
N TYR A 371 -1.67 -10.47 8.34
CA TYR A 371 -2.65 -11.16 9.17
C TYR A 371 -2.28 -12.61 9.50
N ASN A 372 -1.28 -13.16 8.82
CA ASN A 372 -0.92 -14.59 8.85
C ASN A 372 -2.13 -15.52 8.58
N LYS A 373 -3.10 -15.02 7.86
CA LYS A 373 -4.32 -15.72 7.43
C LYS A 373 -4.96 -15.00 6.25
N ILE A 374 -5.75 -15.73 5.48
CA ILE A 374 -6.53 -15.18 4.37
C ILE A 374 -8.00 -15.40 4.66
N ASP A 375 -8.79 -14.33 4.58
CA ASP A 375 -10.25 -14.44 4.57
C ASP A 375 -10.70 -14.98 3.20
N SER A 376 -11.56 -15.99 3.20
CA SER A 376 -12.16 -16.45 1.94
C SER A 376 -13.06 -15.35 1.36
N PRO A 377 -13.25 -15.30 0.03
CA PRO A 377 -14.19 -14.37 -0.60
C PRO A 377 -15.59 -14.45 0.01
N THR A 378 -16.05 -15.66 0.31
CA THR A 378 -17.34 -15.89 0.99
C THR A 378 -17.35 -15.33 2.41
N GLY A 379 -16.27 -15.52 3.17
CA GLY A 379 -16.15 -14.99 4.54
C GLY A 379 -16.10 -13.46 4.55
N LEU A 380 -15.36 -12.85 3.62
CA LEU A 380 -15.31 -11.39 3.48
C LEU A 380 -16.68 -10.81 3.08
N ARG A 381 -17.38 -11.47 2.15
CA ARG A 381 -18.74 -11.12 1.77
C ARG A 381 -19.68 -11.14 2.98
N GLN A 382 -19.67 -12.22 3.78
CA GLN A 382 -20.49 -12.33 4.99
C GLN A 382 -20.20 -11.20 5.99
N LYS A 383 -18.93 -10.85 6.18
CA LYS A 383 -18.54 -9.73 7.05
C LYS A 383 -19.11 -8.39 6.55
N ILE A 384 -19.06 -8.13 5.24
CA ILE A 384 -19.62 -6.89 4.64
C ILE A 384 -21.17 -6.91 4.75
N GLU A 385 -21.82 -8.03 4.47
CA GLU A 385 -23.28 -8.18 4.60
C GLU A 385 -23.76 -7.98 6.04
N ALA A 386 -22.95 -8.33 7.03
CA ALA A 386 -23.27 -8.17 8.45
C ALA A 386 -23.18 -6.73 8.97
N ILE A 387 -22.49 -5.81 8.27
CA ILE A 387 -22.38 -4.41 8.69
C ILE A 387 -23.76 -3.78 8.82
N THR A 388 -24.03 -3.08 9.93
CA THR A 388 -25.32 -2.44 10.19
C THR A 388 -25.28 -0.93 9.96
N ALA A 389 -26.45 -0.30 9.77
CA ALA A 389 -26.55 1.15 9.67
C ALA A 389 -26.10 1.84 10.97
N SER A 390 -26.41 1.25 12.12
CA SER A 390 -25.96 1.76 13.42
C SER A 390 -24.44 1.72 13.57
N GLN A 391 -23.79 0.65 13.12
CA GLN A 391 -22.32 0.54 13.11
C GLN A 391 -21.68 1.61 12.22
N LEU A 392 -22.20 1.82 11.01
CA LEU A 392 -21.69 2.87 10.11
C LEU A 392 -21.88 4.27 10.70
N HIS A 393 -23.01 4.54 11.34
CA HIS A 393 -23.27 5.81 12.01
C HIS A 393 -22.30 6.04 13.18
N GLN A 394 -21.99 4.99 13.96
CA GLN A 394 -21.01 5.04 15.03
C GLN A 394 -19.60 5.36 14.48
N ILE A 395 -19.19 4.69 13.40
CA ILE A 395 -17.91 4.95 12.72
C ILE A 395 -17.85 6.38 12.19
N ALA A 396 -18.94 6.88 11.58
CA ALA A 396 -19.01 8.26 11.08
C ALA A 396 -18.83 9.28 12.22
N ASN A 397 -19.44 9.03 13.37
CA ASN A 397 -19.29 9.84 14.57
C ASN A 397 -17.89 9.75 15.20
N ASP A 398 -17.19 8.64 15.04
CA ASP A 398 -15.83 8.51 15.53
C ASP A 398 -14.81 9.21 14.62
N ILE A 399 -14.93 9.04 13.31
CA ILE A 399 -13.89 9.45 12.35
C ILE A 399 -14.14 10.88 11.81
N PHE A 400 -15.38 11.27 11.47
CA PHE A 400 -15.61 12.46 10.67
C PHE A 400 -15.93 13.73 11.47
N GLN A 401 -15.63 13.75 12.77
CA GLN A 401 -15.83 14.92 13.61
C GLN A 401 -15.00 16.11 13.13
N PRO A 402 -15.61 17.29 12.95
CA PRO A 402 -14.90 18.48 12.43
C PRO A 402 -13.67 18.85 13.25
N GLU A 403 -13.71 18.65 14.57
CA GLU A 403 -12.63 18.95 15.51
C GLU A 403 -11.44 17.97 15.42
N LYS A 404 -11.56 16.87 14.68
CA LYS A 404 -10.48 15.92 14.40
C LYS A 404 -9.83 16.13 13.04
N MET A 405 -10.41 17.00 12.18
CA MET A 405 -9.98 17.16 10.80
C MET A 405 -8.81 18.11 10.64
N PHE A 406 -7.74 17.62 10.06
CA PHE A 406 -6.68 18.44 9.49
C PHE A 406 -7.10 18.90 8.09
N THR A 407 -6.60 20.05 7.65
CA THR A 407 -6.83 20.56 6.31
C THR A 407 -5.56 21.16 5.74
N LEU A 408 -5.14 20.69 4.58
CA LEU A 408 -4.04 21.23 3.79
C LEU A 408 -4.57 21.75 2.46
N ILE A 409 -4.14 22.93 2.05
CA ILE A 409 -4.58 23.58 0.82
C ILE A 409 -3.35 24.10 0.08
N TYR A 410 -3.25 23.77 -1.18
CA TYR A 410 -2.35 24.42 -2.13
C TYR A 410 -3.15 25.39 -3.01
N LYS A 411 -2.60 26.57 -3.28
CA LYS A 411 -3.20 27.58 -4.16
C LYS A 411 -2.12 28.32 -4.94
#